data_c423ad83fcbb0e09d0a0ce2701a7caa3
#
_entry.id   c423ad83fcbb0e09d0a0ce2701a7caa3
#
_cell.length_a   1.000
_cell.length_b   1.000
_cell.length_c   1.000
_cell.angle_alpha   90.00
_cell.angle_beta   90.00
_cell.angle_gamma   90.00
#
_symmetry.space_group_name_H-M   'P 1'
#
loop_
_entity.id
_entity.type
_entity.pdbx_description
1 polymer ?
#
loop_
_entity_poly.entity_id
_entity_poly.type
_entity_poly.pdbx_seq_one_letter_code
_entity_poly.pdbx_strand_id
1 'polypeptide(L)'
;LREKRFVRPSVDGPNILEKTVFQGFNLPAEFYHKVGFYRSSWGGLRTAILRLSRRPSNTIFLLVSQRIDALICPRWTIPVEPEVAVREDLCLAIHNGRILALVSRSDALELYSPDAIHERPDHVLLPGLVNAHTHAAMTLMRGYGEDMSLERWLNERIWPTEVRLMGSDFVADGVRLAISEMLLGGITCFADMYFYPERASEIAAESGIRMVVGMIAIEFPTPWAADAAECISKGLAVHDFYRTQPLISTMFAPHAPYTVSDTTLKRIRQLADELEVPVQMHIHETAKVVEDALAEDGRRPLERLETLGLLTPALMAVHATQLTPGDVATLAEAGCSVVHCPRSNLKLVSGACPVADLVDAGVNVSLGTDGAAANNRLDLWSEMNTAALFGKFVAADPAVLPAGTIIELATLNGARALGLEAEIGSLLEGKSADAICVDLRNPGTRPVLDPLSQLVYAAGRENVTDVWVAGEHLVKGGGLARMDVGAILQKADEWAEKITAS
;
A
#
# COMPACT_ATOMS: atom_id res chain seq x y z
N LEU A 1 -19.26 23.79 -32.89
CA LEU A 1 -18.99 25.15 -33.39
C LEU A 1 -19.61 26.18 -32.43
N ARG A 2 -18.86 26.70 -31.49
CA ARG A 2 -19.09 28.02 -30.87
C ARG A 2 -17.71 28.57 -30.49
N GLU A 3 -17.33 29.61 -31.23
CA GLU A 3 -16.16 30.44 -30.98
C GLU A 3 -16.26 31.10 -29.60
N LYS A 4 -15.24 30.95 -28.76
CA LYS A 4 -15.06 31.77 -27.57
C LYS A 4 -14.17 32.97 -27.94
N ARG A 5 -14.77 34.16 -27.96
CA ARG A 5 -14.07 35.43 -28.11
C ARG A 5 -13.16 35.68 -26.91
N PHE A 6 -11.89 35.93 -27.21
CA PHE A 6 -10.92 36.47 -26.23
C PHE A 6 -11.22 37.95 -25.96
N VAL A 7 -11.49 38.29 -24.72
CA VAL A 7 -11.58 39.66 -24.25
C VAL A 7 -10.18 40.02 -23.74
N ARG A 8 -9.53 41.03 -24.33
CA ARG A 8 -8.31 41.66 -23.81
C ARG A 8 -8.66 42.56 -22.61
N PRO A 9 -7.98 42.40 -21.44
CA PRO A 9 -8.09 43.39 -20.39
C PRO A 9 -7.28 44.63 -20.76
N SER A 10 -7.82 45.81 -20.41
CA SER A 10 -7.24 47.12 -20.59
C SER A 10 -5.97 47.30 -19.75
N VAL A 11 -5.01 48.00 -20.32
CA VAL A 11 -3.73 48.39 -19.74
C VAL A 11 -3.97 49.55 -18.78
N ASP A 12 -3.79 49.34 -17.46
CA ASP A 12 -3.53 50.43 -16.50
C ASP A 12 -2.63 49.92 -15.36
N GLY A 13 -1.39 50.40 -15.34
CA GLY A 13 -0.41 50.47 -14.25
C GLY A 13 0.26 49.14 -13.82
N PRO A 14 1.58 49.17 -13.49
CA PRO A 14 2.31 48.00 -13.06
C PRO A 14 1.87 47.58 -11.65
N ASN A 15 1.55 46.29 -11.52
CA ASN A 15 1.07 45.62 -10.30
C ASN A 15 2.18 45.64 -9.22
N ILE A 16 1.83 45.85 -7.96
CA ILE A 16 2.77 45.97 -6.81
C ILE A 16 3.69 44.74 -6.67
N LEU A 17 3.24 43.54 -7.14
CA LEU A 17 4.04 42.31 -7.18
C LEU A 17 5.23 42.37 -8.15
N GLU A 18 5.13 43.07 -9.27
CA GLU A 18 6.23 43.23 -10.23
C GLU A 18 7.40 44.03 -9.64
N LYS A 19 7.12 44.99 -8.77
CA LYS A 19 8.16 45.79 -8.12
C LYS A 19 8.95 45.03 -7.06
N THR A 20 8.34 44.06 -6.38
CA THR A 20 8.97 43.31 -5.29
C THR A 20 9.94 42.24 -5.78
N VAL A 21 9.64 41.60 -6.93
CA VAL A 21 10.50 40.54 -7.50
C VAL A 21 11.79 41.10 -8.10
N PHE A 22 11.80 42.36 -8.56
CA PHE A 22 12.95 42.97 -9.27
C PHE A 22 13.78 43.93 -8.40
N GLN A 23 13.44 44.20 -7.15
CA GLN A 23 14.18 45.12 -6.27
C GLN A 23 15.64 44.72 -5.95
N GLY A 24 16.07 43.50 -6.31
CA GLY A 24 17.45 43.03 -6.11
C GLY A 24 18.33 43.06 -7.35
N PHE A 25 17.82 43.40 -8.54
CA PHE A 25 18.57 43.37 -9.80
C PHE A 25 18.61 44.73 -10.48
N ASN A 26 19.80 45.28 -10.65
CA ASN A 26 20.03 46.55 -11.38
C ASN A 26 19.99 46.27 -12.89
N LEU A 27 18.78 46.06 -13.44
CA LEU A 27 18.59 45.75 -14.87
C LEU A 27 18.16 47.06 -15.62
N PRO A 28 18.58 47.23 -16.89
CA PRO A 28 18.19 48.39 -17.70
C PRO A 28 16.67 48.47 -17.92
N ALA A 29 16.10 49.67 -17.98
CA ALA A 29 14.65 49.90 -18.10
C ALA A 29 13.99 49.24 -19.33
N GLU A 30 14.75 48.98 -20.38
CA GLU A 30 14.32 48.28 -21.59
C GLU A 30 14.00 46.76 -21.36
N PHE A 31 14.42 46.23 -20.22
CA PHE A 31 14.21 44.81 -19.88
C PHE A 31 12.77 44.51 -19.41
N TYR A 32 12.09 45.50 -18.83
CA TYR A 32 10.76 45.34 -18.25
C TYR A 32 9.64 45.19 -19.29
N HIS A 33 9.85 45.57 -20.54
CA HIS A 33 8.83 45.53 -21.59
C HIS A 33 8.76 44.21 -22.40
N LYS A 34 9.66 43.26 -22.14
CA LYS A 34 9.79 42.03 -22.94
C LYS A 34 9.57 40.72 -22.16
N VAL A 35 9.16 40.81 -20.90
CA VAL A 35 8.95 39.62 -20.05
C VAL A 35 7.47 39.23 -20.07
N GLY A 36 7.13 38.12 -20.73
CA GLY A 36 5.78 37.54 -20.69
C GLY A 36 5.66 36.63 -19.46
N PHE A 37 4.71 36.92 -18.57
CA PHE A 37 4.41 36.08 -17.42
C PHE A 37 3.33 35.05 -17.79
N TYR A 38 3.66 33.77 -17.67
CA TYR A 38 2.66 32.71 -17.63
C TYR A 38 2.27 32.46 -16.17
N ARG A 39 1.00 32.65 -15.86
CA ARG A 39 0.43 32.35 -14.56
C ARG A 39 -0.07 30.92 -14.56
N SER A 40 0.60 30.01 -13.86
CA SER A 40 -0.03 28.75 -13.46
C SER A 40 -0.91 29.00 -12.23
N SER A 41 -2.02 28.27 -12.14
CA SER A 41 -3.06 28.44 -11.10
C SER A 41 -2.70 27.88 -9.73
N TRP A 42 -1.42 27.68 -9.42
CA TRP A 42 -0.96 27.05 -8.18
C TRP A 42 -0.29 28.07 -7.26
N GLY A 43 -0.88 28.23 -6.07
CA GLY A 43 -0.39 29.12 -5.04
C GLY A 43 0.85 28.58 -4.33
N GLY A 44 1.97 29.28 -4.40
CA GLY A 44 3.14 29.05 -3.57
C GLY A 44 4.48 29.24 -4.26
N LEU A 45 4.82 30.47 -4.66
CA LEU A 45 6.20 30.82 -5.06
C LEU A 45 7.08 30.97 -3.80
N ARG A 46 7.85 29.94 -3.46
CA ARG A 46 8.99 30.07 -2.54
C ARG A 46 10.25 29.63 -3.26
N THR A 47 11.14 30.60 -3.54
CA THR A 47 12.50 30.46 -4.07
C THR A 47 12.63 29.87 -5.48
N ALA A 48 12.79 30.75 -6.47
CA ALA A 48 13.06 30.42 -7.87
C ALA A 48 14.53 30.66 -8.20
N ILE A 49 15.18 29.69 -8.87
CA ILE A 49 16.54 29.85 -9.42
C ILE A 49 16.44 30.30 -10.88
N LEU A 50 17.06 31.44 -11.22
CA LEU A 50 17.02 32.00 -12.56
C LEU A 50 18.13 31.40 -13.43
N ARG A 51 17.78 30.71 -14.51
CA ARG A 51 18.71 30.26 -15.56
C ARG A 51 18.45 31.01 -16.87
N LEU A 52 19.49 31.53 -17.49
CA LEU A 52 19.42 32.19 -18.79
C LEU A 52 19.72 31.19 -19.90
N SER A 53 18.76 30.96 -20.81
CA SER A 53 19.00 30.20 -22.04
C SER A 53 18.82 31.09 -23.28
N ARG A 54 19.69 30.89 -24.31
CA ARG A 54 19.56 31.60 -25.60
C ARG A 54 19.02 30.60 -26.64
N ARG A 55 17.89 30.92 -27.28
CA ARG A 55 17.45 30.29 -28.52
C ARG A 55 17.73 31.22 -29.74
N PRO A 56 17.75 30.69 -30.97
CA PRO A 56 18.19 31.43 -32.18
C PRO A 56 17.41 32.71 -32.52
N SER A 57 16.31 32.99 -31.84
CA SER A 57 15.44 34.16 -32.07
C SER A 57 15.78 35.39 -31.22
N ASN A 58 16.92 35.45 -30.54
CA ASN A 58 17.32 36.54 -29.61
C ASN A 58 16.34 36.86 -28.47
N THR A 59 15.35 35.99 -28.21
CA THR A 59 14.45 36.16 -27.06
C THR A 59 15.07 35.47 -25.85
N ILE A 60 15.38 36.24 -24.80
CA ILE A 60 15.87 35.71 -23.52
C ILE A 60 14.66 35.30 -22.71
N PHE A 61 14.47 34.01 -22.48
CA PHE A 61 13.51 33.50 -21.51
C PHE A 61 14.20 33.31 -20.18
N LEU A 62 13.65 33.94 -19.15
CA LEU A 62 13.97 33.61 -17.75
C LEU A 62 13.22 32.34 -17.37
N LEU A 63 13.88 31.19 -17.47
CA LEU A 63 13.38 29.95 -16.92
C LEU A 63 13.61 29.99 -15.41
N VAL A 64 12.53 30.12 -14.66
CA VAL A 64 12.54 30.01 -13.20
C VAL A 64 12.35 28.52 -12.89
N SER A 65 13.43 27.82 -12.55
CA SER A 65 13.31 26.42 -12.11
C SER A 65 12.77 26.36 -10.68
N GLN A 66 11.78 25.50 -10.46
CA GLN A 66 11.21 25.28 -9.13
C GLN A 66 12.15 24.40 -8.30
N ARG A 67 12.49 24.81 -7.07
CA ARG A 67 13.21 23.94 -6.13
C ARG A 67 12.29 22.84 -5.67
N ILE A 68 12.80 21.60 -5.69
CA ILE A 68 12.10 20.38 -5.26
C ILE A 68 13.02 19.52 -4.40
N ASP A 69 12.45 18.57 -3.62
CA ASP A 69 13.21 17.76 -2.69
C ASP A 69 14.03 16.69 -3.44
N ALA A 70 13.41 15.99 -4.39
CA ALA A 70 14.07 14.91 -5.12
C ALA A 70 13.56 14.75 -6.55
N LEU A 71 14.45 14.21 -7.40
CA LEU A 71 14.15 13.74 -8.74
C LEU A 71 14.64 12.31 -8.88
N ILE A 72 13.75 11.36 -9.21
CA ILE A 72 14.10 9.96 -9.46
C ILE A 72 14.05 9.71 -10.96
N CYS A 73 15.17 9.28 -11.56
CA CYS A 73 15.32 9.09 -12.99
C CYS A 73 15.64 7.62 -13.31
N PRO A 74 14.63 6.76 -13.45
CA PRO A 74 14.78 5.35 -13.82
C PRO A 74 14.94 5.20 -15.35
N ARG A 75 15.19 3.98 -15.80
CA ARG A 75 15.05 3.61 -17.21
C ARG A 75 13.59 3.41 -17.59
N TRP A 76 12.84 2.69 -16.75
CA TRP A 76 11.43 2.37 -16.96
C TRP A 76 10.60 2.88 -15.79
N THR A 77 9.42 3.39 -16.11
CA THR A 77 8.43 3.82 -15.13
C THR A 77 7.10 3.14 -15.41
N ILE A 78 6.46 2.61 -14.38
CA ILE A 78 5.12 2.03 -14.43
C ILE A 78 4.23 2.87 -13.50
N PRO A 79 3.47 3.83 -14.03
CA PRO A 79 2.68 4.75 -13.19
C PRO A 79 1.45 4.10 -12.56
N VAL A 80 0.96 2.99 -13.10
CA VAL A 80 -0.27 2.24 -12.78
C VAL A 80 -1.53 2.98 -13.22
N GLU A 81 -1.65 4.27 -12.97
CA GLU A 81 -2.73 5.11 -13.54
C GLU A 81 -2.15 6.11 -14.56
N PRO A 82 -2.92 6.46 -15.62
CA PRO A 82 -4.27 6.00 -15.96
C PRO A 82 -4.32 4.57 -16.51
N GLU A 83 -3.19 3.94 -16.73
CA GLU A 83 -3.06 2.56 -17.22
C GLU A 83 -1.76 1.92 -16.73
N VAL A 84 -1.75 0.61 -16.55
CA VAL A 84 -0.55 -0.16 -16.25
C VAL A 84 0.26 -0.35 -17.53
N ALA A 85 1.16 0.58 -17.81
CA ALA A 85 2.01 0.56 -19.00
C ALA A 85 3.44 0.96 -18.67
N VAL A 86 4.40 0.37 -19.39
CA VAL A 86 5.82 0.75 -19.29
C VAL A 86 6.04 2.05 -20.06
N ARG A 87 6.64 3.03 -19.38
CA ARG A 87 7.09 4.29 -19.96
C ARG A 87 8.61 4.40 -19.81
N GLU A 88 9.30 4.89 -20.84
CA GLU A 88 10.75 5.15 -20.80
C GLU A 88 11.00 6.65 -20.64
N ASP A 89 12.21 7.00 -20.16
CA ASP A 89 12.70 8.37 -20.04
C ASP A 89 11.83 9.33 -19.22
N LEU A 90 11.03 8.83 -18.26
CA LEU A 90 10.29 9.64 -17.32
C LEU A 90 11.02 9.71 -15.98
N CYS A 91 11.09 10.93 -15.43
CA CYS A 91 11.55 11.18 -14.06
C CYS A 91 10.35 11.54 -13.16
N LEU A 92 10.38 11.06 -11.92
CA LEU A 92 9.44 11.43 -10.87
C LEU A 92 10.00 12.60 -10.08
N ALA A 93 9.30 13.74 -10.10
CA ALA A 93 9.59 14.91 -9.30
C ALA A 93 8.82 14.87 -7.98
N ILE A 94 9.54 15.01 -6.86
CA ILE A 94 8.97 14.93 -5.51
C ILE A 94 9.19 16.26 -4.78
N HIS A 95 8.14 16.78 -4.15
CA HIS A 95 8.21 17.97 -3.32
C HIS A 95 7.23 17.91 -2.15
N ASN A 96 7.70 18.21 -0.93
CA ASN A 96 6.91 18.15 0.31
C ASN A 96 6.18 16.81 0.51
N GLY A 97 6.87 15.71 0.21
CA GLY A 97 6.33 14.37 0.36
C GLY A 97 5.31 13.93 -0.70
N ARG A 98 5.05 14.78 -1.71
CA ARG A 98 4.07 14.53 -2.76
C ARG A 98 4.72 14.41 -4.13
N ILE A 99 4.07 13.66 -5.00
CA ILE A 99 4.40 13.60 -6.42
C ILE A 99 3.99 14.92 -7.06
N LEU A 100 4.98 15.65 -7.58
CA LEU A 100 4.75 16.92 -8.25
C LEU A 100 4.45 16.70 -9.74
N ALA A 101 5.17 15.79 -10.37
CA ALA A 101 4.96 15.44 -11.79
C ALA A 101 5.72 14.16 -12.18
N LEU A 102 5.24 13.50 -13.24
CA LEU A 102 6.03 12.59 -14.07
C LEU A 102 6.31 13.30 -15.39
N VAL A 103 7.59 13.61 -15.65
CA VAL A 103 7.99 14.40 -16.83
C VAL A 103 9.19 13.77 -17.52
N SER A 104 9.41 14.13 -18.80
CA SER A 104 10.62 13.70 -19.50
C SER A 104 11.88 14.15 -18.75
N ARG A 105 12.97 13.37 -18.86
CA ARG A 105 14.24 13.74 -18.23
C ARG A 105 14.74 15.12 -18.66
N SER A 106 14.57 15.49 -19.93
CA SER A 106 14.96 16.81 -20.44
C SER A 106 14.16 17.92 -19.77
N ASP A 107 12.85 17.76 -19.69
CA ASP A 107 11.97 18.76 -19.08
C ASP A 107 12.20 18.87 -17.57
N ALA A 108 12.44 17.74 -16.89
CA ALA A 108 12.73 17.72 -15.47
C ALA A 108 13.89 18.62 -15.09
N LEU A 109 15.00 18.56 -15.86
CA LEU A 109 16.21 19.36 -15.61
C LEU A 109 16.04 20.84 -16.02
N GLU A 110 15.09 21.15 -16.90
CA GLU A 110 14.73 22.53 -17.24
C GLU A 110 13.77 23.15 -16.21
N LEU A 111 12.78 22.37 -15.73
CA LEU A 111 11.69 22.85 -14.86
C LEU A 111 12.09 22.89 -13.39
N TYR A 112 12.94 21.95 -12.95
CA TYR A 112 13.21 21.73 -11.53
C TYR A 112 14.68 21.89 -11.16
N SER A 113 14.90 22.32 -9.91
CA SER A 113 16.19 22.36 -9.21
C SER A 113 16.08 21.45 -7.98
N PRO A 114 16.32 20.13 -8.13
CA PRO A 114 16.20 19.18 -7.05
C PRO A 114 17.36 19.27 -6.06
N ASP A 115 17.04 19.07 -4.76
CA ASP A 115 18.06 18.93 -3.72
C ASP A 115 18.82 17.59 -3.83
N ALA A 116 18.14 16.53 -4.33
CA ALA A 116 18.74 15.24 -4.63
C ALA A 116 18.29 14.70 -6.00
N ILE A 117 19.22 14.06 -6.73
CA ILE A 117 18.91 13.33 -7.98
C ILE A 117 19.30 11.88 -7.80
N HIS A 118 18.34 10.98 -8.02
CA HIS A 118 18.50 9.52 -7.93
C HIS A 118 18.52 8.91 -9.34
N GLU A 119 19.71 8.73 -9.90
CA GLU A 119 19.91 8.08 -11.20
C GLU A 119 19.77 6.56 -11.05
N ARG A 120 18.85 5.96 -11.80
CA ARG A 120 18.54 4.51 -11.74
C ARG A 120 18.44 3.91 -13.16
N PRO A 121 19.56 3.87 -13.94
CA PRO A 121 19.56 3.58 -15.39
C PRO A 121 19.17 2.15 -15.77
N ASP A 122 19.13 1.20 -14.82
CA ASP A 122 18.76 -0.21 -15.06
C ASP A 122 17.52 -0.62 -14.25
N HIS A 123 16.80 0.35 -13.66
CA HIS A 123 15.70 0.09 -12.75
C HIS A 123 14.34 0.38 -13.37
N VAL A 124 13.34 -0.30 -12.83
CA VAL A 124 11.92 0.06 -12.94
C VAL A 124 11.52 0.87 -11.71
N LEU A 125 10.91 2.02 -11.93
CA LEU A 125 10.19 2.80 -10.90
C LEU A 125 8.71 2.45 -10.98
N LEU A 126 8.11 2.14 -9.85
CA LEU A 126 6.67 1.89 -9.71
C LEU A 126 6.18 2.37 -8.35
N PRO A 127 4.83 2.47 -8.13
CA PRO A 127 4.28 2.78 -6.81
C PRO A 127 4.77 1.77 -5.78
N GLY A 128 4.86 2.18 -4.52
CA GLY A 128 5.10 1.27 -3.42
C GLY A 128 4.05 0.16 -3.36
N LEU A 129 4.47 -1.05 -3.00
CA LEU A 129 3.57 -2.18 -2.87
C LEU A 129 2.68 -2.02 -1.63
N VAL A 130 1.42 -2.43 -1.75
CA VAL A 130 0.40 -2.36 -0.68
C VAL A 130 0.05 -3.77 -0.23
N ASN A 131 0.43 -4.11 0.99
CA ASN A 131 0.09 -5.39 1.63
C ASN A 131 -1.25 -5.26 2.36
N ALA A 132 -2.31 -5.70 1.72
CA ALA A 132 -3.67 -5.45 2.18
C ALA A 132 -4.12 -6.31 3.39
N HIS A 133 -3.31 -7.29 3.84
CA HIS A 133 -3.60 -8.10 5.02
C HIS A 133 -2.35 -8.72 5.62
N THR A 134 -2.15 -8.49 6.92
CA THR A 134 -1.09 -9.11 7.73
C THR A 134 -1.56 -9.41 9.15
N HIS A 135 -0.73 -10.23 9.85
CA HIS A 135 -0.63 -10.34 11.31
C HIS A 135 0.83 -10.07 11.67
N ALA A 136 1.23 -8.79 11.63
CA ALA A 136 2.63 -8.38 11.59
C ALA A 136 3.46 -8.90 12.78
N ALA A 137 2.91 -8.87 13.99
CA ALA A 137 3.63 -9.35 15.18
C ALA A 137 3.92 -10.86 15.16
N MET A 138 3.12 -11.66 14.41
CA MET A 138 3.35 -13.09 14.25
C MET A 138 4.64 -13.42 13.46
N THR A 139 5.36 -12.43 12.99
CA THR A 139 6.71 -12.61 12.40
C THR A 139 7.68 -13.27 13.36
N LEU A 140 7.51 -13.06 14.68
CA LEU A 140 8.28 -13.78 15.71
C LEU A 140 7.96 -15.28 15.79
N MET A 141 6.82 -15.72 15.25
CA MET A 141 6.42 -17.12 15.21
C MET A 141 6.61 -17.77 13.82
N ARG A 142 7.45 -17.17 12.98
CA ARG A 142 7.80 -17.70 11.67
C ARG A 142 8.36 -19.11 11.74
N GLY A 143 7.78 -20.07 11.01
CA GLY A 143 8.21 -21.45 11.02
C GLY A 143 7.76 -22.25 12.26
N TYR A 144 6.90 -21.66 13.10
CA TYR A 144 6.40 -22.35 14.28
C TYR A 144 5.09 -23.08 13.99
N GLY A 145 5.12 -24.42 14.04
CA GLY A 145 3.94 -25.26 13.79
C GLY A 145 3.69 -25.54 12.30
N GLU A 146 4.74 -25.92 11.58
CA GLU A 146 4.64 -26.33 10.17
C GLU A 146 3.88 -27.65 9.99
N ASP A 147 3.38 -27.88 8.77
CA ASP A 147 2.75 -29.15 8.31
C ASP A 147 1.51 -29.56 9.13
N MET A 148 0.69 -28.58 9.53
CA MET A 148 -0.55 -28.77 10.30
C MET A 148 -1.75 -28.17 9.58
N SER A 149 -2.96 -28.74 9.81
CA SER A 149 -4.21 -28.07 9.38
C SER A 149 -4.42 -26.77 10.17
N LEU A 150 -5.16 -25.80 9.59
CA LEU A 150 -5.46 -24.51 10.23
C LEU A 150 -5.96 -24.69 11.67
N GLU A 151 -6.95 -25.57 11.87
CA GLU A 151 -7.56 -25.82 13.18
C GLU A 151 -6.54 -26.33 14.22
N ARG A 152 -5.73 -27.33 13.85
CA ARG A 152 -4.70 -27.89 14.71
C ARG A 152 -3.60 -26.86 14.98
N TRP A 153 -3.18 -26.13 13.95
CA TRP A 153 -2.17 -25.09 14.05
C TRP A 153 -2.58 -24.00 15.02
N LEU A 154 -3.82 -23.49 14.90
CA LEU A 154 -4.36 -22.49 15.84
C LEU A 154 -4.47 -23.02 17.26
N ASN A 155 -5.11 -24.20 17.46
CA ASN A 155 -5.41 -24.75 18.79
C ASN A 155 -4.18 -25.32 19.53
N GLU A 156 -3.23 -25.91 18.80
CA GLU A 156 -2.10 -26.63 19.42
C GLU A 156 -0.83 -25.78 19.49
N ARG A 157 -0.70 -24.71 18.67
CA ARG A 157 0.52 -23.90 18.54
C ARG A 157 0.29 -22.42 18.78
N ILE A 158 -0.55 -21.77 17.99
CA ILE A 158 -0.64 -20.32 17.98
C ILE A 158 -1.32 -19.78 19.24
N TRP A 159 -2.56 -20.11 19.48
CA TRP A 159 -3.31 -19.60 20.62
C TRP A 159 -2.64 -19.90 21.99
N PRO A 160 -2.13 -21.12 22.27
CA PRO A 160 -1.40 -21.36 23.50
C PRO A 160 -0.15 -20.48 23.65
N THR A 161 0.56 -20.22 22.55
CA THR A 161 1.75 -19.35 22.56
C THR A 161 1.37 -17.89 22.73
N GLU A 162 0.32 -17.41 22.08
CA GLU A 162 -0.21 -16.07 22.24
C GLU A 162 -0.68 -15.82 23.68
N VAL A 163 -1.44 -16.74 24.28
CA VAL A 163 -1.86 -16.62 25.69
C VAL A 163 -0.66 -16.50 26.63
N ARG A 164 0.43 -17.18 26.34
CA ARG A 164 1.64 -17.21 27.17
C ARG A 164 2.55 -16.00 26.96
N LEU A 165 2.72 -15.53 25.76
CA LEU A 165 3.79 -14.59 25.38
C LEU A 165 3.30 -13.26 24.82
N MET A 166 2.04 -13.18 24.33
CA MET A 166 1.54 -11.95 23.71
C MET A 166 1.41 -10.83 24.73
N GLY A 167 2.00 -9.69 24.39
CA GLY A 167 1.97 -8.47 25.17
C GLY A 167 2.57 -7.32 24.36
N SER A 168 2.61 -6.14 24.97
CA SER A 168 3.09 -4.91 24.32
C SER A 168 4.50 -5.06 23.70
N ASP A 169 5.43 -5.72 24.41
CA ASP A 169 6.81 -5.90 23.93
C ASP A 169 6.88 -6.93 22.78
N PHE A 170 6.13 -8.04 22.88
CA PHE A 170 6.01 -9.02 21.80
C PHE A 170 5.53 -8.35 20.51
N VAL A 171 4.45 -7.56 20.60
CA VAL A 171 3.91 -6.85 19.45
C VAL A 171 4.90 -5.82 18.90
N ALA A 172 5.55 -5.04 19.77
CA ALA A 172 6.54 -4.06 19.34
C ALA A 172 7.70 -4.68 18.57
N ASP A 173 8.31 -5.73 19.12
CA ASP A 173 9.48 -6.37 18.51
C ASP A 173 9.09 -7.14 17.23
N GLY A 174 7.92 -7.81 17.22
CA GLY A 174 7.41 -8.50 16.06
C GLY A 174 7.05 -7.56 14.92
N VAL A 175 6.40 -6.43 15.21
CA VAL A 175 6.07 -5.41 14.20
C VAL A 175 7.33 -4.74 13.65
N ARG A 176 8.35 -4.47 14.47
CA ARG A 176 9.65 -3.96 13.96
C ARG A 176 10.30 -4.94 13.00
N LEU A 177 10.30 -6.23 13.31
CA LEU A 177 10.82 -7.26 12.42
C LEU A 177 10.02 -7.32 11.12
N ALA A 178 8.68 -7.30 11.20
CA ALA A 178 7.79 -7.29 10.05
C ALA A 178 8.03 -6.07 9.15
N ILE A 179 8.06 -4.87 9.71
CA ILE A 179 8.30 -3.63 8.96
C ILE A 179 9.66 -3.65 8.27
N SER A 180 10.71 -4.15 8.95
CA SER A 180 12.03 -4.25 8.35
C SER A 180 12.03 -5.15 7.10
N GLU A 181 11.34 -6.28 7.16
CA GLU A 181 11.18 -7.19 6.03
C GLU A 181 10.34 -6.58 4.90
N MET A 182 9.21 -5.96 5.25
CA MET A 182 8.30 -5.33 4.29
C MET A 182 8.95 -4.18 3.54
N LEU A 183 9.63 -3.26 4.24
CA LEU A 183 10.35 -2.14 3.61
C LEU A 183 11.43 -2.64 2.65
N LEU A 184 12.25 -3.61 3.07
CA LEU A 184 13.28 -4.22 2.19
C LEU A 184 12.67 -4.93 0.97
N GLY A 185 11.41 -5.34 1.05
CA GLY A 185 10.63 -5.91 -0.06
C GLY A 185 9.86 -4.87 -0.89
N GLY A 186 9.95 -3.57 -0.59
CA GLY A 186 9.25 -2.54 -1.36
C GLY A 186 7.80 -2.31 -0.94
N ILE A 187 7.34 -2.87 0.17
CA ILE A 187 6.02 -2.60 0.73
C ILE A 187 6.09 -1.26 1.47
N THR A 188 5.28 -0.30 1.03
CA THR A 188 5.21 1.06 1.60
C THR A 188 4.00 1.26 2.49
N CYS A 189 2.97 0.42 2.32
CA CYS A 189 1.74 0.42 3.10
C CYS A 189 1.34 -1.01 3.44
N PHE A 190 0.91 -1.24 4.68
CA PHE A 190 0.35 -2.53 5.08
C PHE A 190 -0.89 -2.35 5.97
N ALA A 191 -1.81 -3.31 5.88
CA ALA A 191 -2.93 -3.46 6.79
C ALA A 191 -2.62 -4.58 7.79
N ASP A 192 -2.89 -4.34 9.08
CA ASP A 192 -2.60 -5.31 10.14
C ASP A 192 -3.83 -5.63 10.97
N MET A 193 -4.10 -6.90 11.18
CA MET A 193 -5.17 -7.40 12.05
C MET A 193 -4.53 -8.14 13.21
N TYR A 194 -4.22 -7.43 14.30
CA TYR A 194 -3.63 -8.07 15.48
C TYR A 194 -3.98 -7.32 16.77
N PHE A 195 -3.57 -7.89 17.91
CA PHE A 195 -3.78 -7.30 19.24
C PHE A 195 -2.76 -6.19 19.52
N TYR A 196 -3.03 -5.33 20.52
CA TYR A 196 -2.22 -4.14 20.84
C TYR A 196 -2.02 -3.21 19.64
N PRO A 197 -3.10 -2.82 18.92
CA PRO A 197 -3.01 -1.96 17.74
C PRO A 197 -2.35 -0.60 18.04
N GLU A 198 -2.49 -0.08 19.25
CA GLU A 198 -1.80 1.12 19.73
C GLU A 198 -0.28 0.98 19.63
N ARG A 199 0.23 -0.20 19.99
CA ARG A 199 1.67 -0.46 19.97
C ARG A 199 2.20 -0.67 18.54
N ALA A 200 1.45 -1.38 17.72
CA ALA A 200 1.77 -1.55 16.31
C ALA A 200 1.83 -0.20 15.58
N SER A 201 0.85 0.67 15.82
CA SER A 201 0.78 2.02 15.25
C SER A 201 1.97 2.90 15.65
N GLU A 202 2.40 2.85 16.91
CA GLU A 202 3.57 3.57 17.40
C GLU A 202 4.83 3.17 16.63
N ILE A 203 5.07 1.85 16.49
CA ILE A 203 6.23 1.34 15.75
C ILE A 203 6.19 1.69 14.27
N ALA A 204 5.02 1.65 13.65
CA ALA A 204 4.86 2.04 12.25
C ALA A 204 5.17 3.54 12.05
N ALA A 205 4.68 4.41 12.93
CA ALA A 205 4.94 5.84 12.88
C ALA A 205 6.43 6.15 13.09
N GLU A 206 7.11 5.49 14.04
CA GLU A 206 8.56 5.60 14.26
C GLU A 206 9.38 5.17 13.04
N SER A 207 8.96 4.09 12.39
CA SER A 207 9.65 3.51 11.22
C SER A 207 9.42 4.31 9.94
N GLY A 208 8.37 5.12 9.90
CA GLY A 208 7.99 5.94 8.74
C GLY A 208 7.25 5.18 7.64
N ILE A 209 6.83 3.93 7.88
CA ILE A 209 5.98 3.17 6.95
C ILE A 209 4.51 3.56 7.13
N ARG A 210 3.72 3.45 6.07
CA ARG A 210 2.27 3.66 6.15
C ARG A 210 1.57 2.41 6.67
N MET A 211 0.61 2.58 7.58
CA MET A 211 -0.14 1.47 8.17
C MET A 211 -1.63 1.77 8.24
N VAL A 212 -2.45 0.77 7.90
CA VAL A 212 -3.87 0.74 8.23
C VAL A 212 -4.05 -0.25 9.38
N VAL A 213 -4.24 0.28 10.58
CA VAL A 213 -4.30 -0.54 11.79
C VAL A 213 -5.72 -1.07 12.02
N GLY A 214 -5.85 -2.37 12.20
CA GLY A 214 -7.10 -3.04 12.50
C GLY A 214 -7.52 -2.87 13.95
N MET A 215 -8.68 -2.26 14.16
CA MET A 215 -9.40 -2.29 15.43
C MET A 215 -10.03 -3.66 15.60
N ILE A 216 -9.22 -4.64 16.09
CA ILE A 216 -9.63 -6.03 16.18
C ILE A 216 -10.85 -6.20 17.11
N ALA A 217 -11.76 -7.11 16.75
CA ALA A 217 -12.86 -7.52 17.61
C ALA A 217 -12.99 -9.05 17.62
N ILE A 218 -13.11 -9.61 18.81
CA ILE A 218 -13.28 -11.05 19.07
C ILE A 218 -14.04 -11.24 20.37
N GLU A 219 -14.92 -12.26 20.47
CA GLU A 219 -15.82 -12.42 21.63
C GLU A 219 -15.16 -13.04 22.86
N PHE A 220 -14.08 -13.80 22.68
CA PHE A 220 -13.41 -14.45 23.80
C PHE A 220 -12.26 -13.62 24.38
N PRO A 221 -11.93 -13.83 25.68
CA PRO A 221 -10.86 -13.10 26.35
C PRO A 221 -9.51 -13.32 25.71
N THR A 222 -8.74 -12.24 25.59
CA THR A 222 -7.37 -12.24 25.12
C THR A 222 -6.47 -11.53 26.14
N PRO A 223 -5.14 -11.61 26.05
CA PRO A 223 -4.25 -10.80 26.90
C PRO A 223 -4.43 -9.28 26.72
N TRP A 224 -5.07 -8.83 25.63
CA TRP A 224 -5.30 -7.42 25.34
C TRP A 224 -6.66 -6.92 25.82
N ALA A 225 -7.74 -7.71 25.67
CA ALA A 225 -9.09 -7.31 26.01
C ALA A 225 -9.92 -8.49 26.53
N ALA A 226 -10.87 -8.23 27.43
CA ALA A 226 -11.70 -9.25 28.06
C ALA A 226 -12.84 -9.75 27.14
N ASP A 227 -13.32 -8.89 26.24
CA ASP A 227 -14.43 -9.18 25.33
C ASP A 227 -14.43 -8.23 24.11
N ALA A 228 -15.36 -8.45 23.19
CA ALA A 228 -15.50 -7.64 21.98
C ALA A 228 -15.86 -6.17 22.27
N ALA A 229 -16.58 -5.89 23.34
CA ALA A 229 -16.93 -4.52 23.71
C ALA A 229 -15.71 -3.73 24.18
N GLU A 230 -14.82 -4.35 24.96
CA GLU A 230 -13.54 -3.76 25.33
C GLU A 230 -12.61 -3.62 24.11
N CYS A 231 -12.58 -4.60 23.21
CA CYS A 231 -11.86 -4.51 21.94
C CYS A 231 -12.28 -3.26 21.16
N ILE A 232 -13.56 -3.06 20.93
CA ILE A 232 -14.11 -1.89 20.23
C ILE A 232 -13.74 -0.59 20.95
N SER A 233 -13.89 -0.54 22.28
CA SER A 233 -13.57 0.65 23.07
C SER A 233 -12.10 1.06 22.96
N LYS A 234 -11.18 0.09 23.07
CA LYS A 234 -9.74 0.30 22.90
C LYS A 234 -9.40 0.68 21.46
N GLY A 235 -10.03 0.02 20.47
CA GLY A 235 -9.84 0.35 19.04
C GLY A 235 -10.24 1.78 18.73
N LEU A 236 -11.39 2.24 19.22
CA LEU A 236 -11.84 3.63 19.05
C LEU A 236 -10.86 4.64 19.69
N ALA A 237 -10.26 4.31 20.82
CA ALA A 237 -9.22 5.16 21.43
C ALA A 237 -7.96 5.27 20.53
N VAL A 238 -7.58 4.18 19.83
CA VAL A 238 -6.50 4.20 18.84
C VAL A 238 -6.89 5.08 17.64
N HIS A 239 -8.11 4.92 17.11
CA HIS A 239 -8.62 5.75 16.04
C HIS A 239 -8.53 7.24 16.38
N ASP A 240 -9.06 7.63 17.54
CA ASP A 240 -9.07 9.03 18.01
C ASP A 240 -7.65 9.60 18.16
N PHE A 241 -6.73 8.79 18.67
CA PHE A 241 -5.34 9.21 18.90
C PHE A 241 -4.58 9.42 17.59
N TYR A 242 -4.76 8.54 16.61
CA TYR A 242 -3.99 8.58 15.35
C TYR A 242 -4.68 9.32 14.20
N ARG A 243 -5.92 9.80 14.35
CA ARG A 243 -6.69 10.45 13.27
C ARG A 243 -6.00 11.63 12.57
N THR A 244 -4.99 12.24 13.19
CA THR A 244 -4.20 13.34 12.62
C THR A 244 -2.80 12.92 12.17
N GLN A 245 -2.45 11.63 12.32
CA GLN A 245 -1.16 11.11 11.91
C GLN A 245 -1.21 10.69 10.43
N PRO A 246 -0.45 11.36 9.54
CA PRO A 246 -0.65 11.19 8.09
C PRO A 246 -0.29 9.79 7.55
N LEU A 247 0.49 9.00 8.31
CA LEU A 247 0.89 7.65 7.90
C LEU A 247 0.05 6.54 8.54
N ILE A 248 -0.81 6.87 9.53
CA ILE A 248 -1.61 5.88 10.24
C ILE A 248 -3.08 6.11 9.98
N SER A 249 -3.74 5.11 9.41
CA SER A 249 -5.19 5.04 9.25
C SER A 249 -5.74 3.86 10.04
N THR A 250 -7.04 3.77 10.19
CA THR A 250 -7.69 2.69 10.94
C THR A 250 -8.75 2.00 10.10
N MET A 251 -9.02 0.74 10.40
CA MET A 251 -10.15 -0.04 9.90
C MET A 251 -10.73 -0.87 11.05
N PHE A 252 -11.99 -1.26 11.00
CA PHE A 252 -12.46 -2.33 11.87
C PHE A 252 -11.97 -3.69 11.35
N ALA A 253 -11.58 -4.55 12.27
CA ALA A 253 -11.06 -5.87 11.98
C ALA A 253 -11.74 -6.96 12.84
N PRO A 254 -13.09 -7.17 12.70
CA PRO A 254 -13.73 -8.34 13.29
C PRO A 254 -13.08 -9.60 12.71
N HIS A 255 -12.53 -10.46 13.59
CA HIS A 255 -11.64 -11.54 13.19
C HIS A 255 -12.25 -12.46 12.11
N ALA A 256 -13.37 -13.09 12.42
CA ALA A 256 -14.06 -14.00 11.49
C ALA A 256 -15.55 -14.12 11.88
N PRO A 257 -16.44 -14.56 10.97
CA PRO A 257 -17.85 -14.75 11.28
C PRO A 257 -18.12 -15.69 12.46
N TYR A 258 -17.30 -16.69 12.67
CA TYR A 258 -17.44 -17.69 13.75
C TYR A 258 -16.88 -17.23 15.11
N THR A 259 -16.17 -16.11 15.17
CA THR A 259 -15.58 -15.56 16.41
C THR A 259 -16.22 -14.27 16.85
N VAL A 260 -17.19 -13.73 16.10
CA VAL A 260 -17.83 -12.45 16.37
C VAL A 260 -19.36 -12.59 16.27
N SER A 261 -20.07 -12.12 17.29
CA SER A 261 -21.53 -12.21 17.38
C SER A 261 -22.24 -11.24 16.42
N ASP A 262 -23.50 -11.54 16.08
CA ASP A 262 -24.35 -10.65 15.28
C ASP A 262 -24.51 -9.25 15.91
N THR A 263 -24.57 -9.18 17.24
CA THR A 263 -24.68 -7.91 17.97
C THR A 263 -23.43 -7.06 17.76
N THR A 264 -22.26 -7.67 17.91
CA THR A 264 -20.97 -7.00 17.71
C THR A 264 -20.80 -6.60 16.25
N LEU A 265 -21.13 -7.47 15.28
CA LEU A 265 -21.04 -7.18 13.85
C LEU A 265 -21.95 -5.99 13.45
N LYS A 266 -23.18 -5.94 13.94
CA LYS A 266 -24.09 -4.79 13.73
C LYS A 266 -23.52 -3.50 14.31
N ARG A 267 -22.91 -3.59 15.49
CA ARG A 267 -22.27 -2.40 16.11
C ARG A 267 -21.07 -1.94 15.30
N ILE A 268 -20.23 -2.86 14.84
CA ILE A 268 -19.09 -2.54 13.95
C ILE A 268 -19.58 -1.90 12.66
N ARG A 269 -20.63 -2.46 12.03
CA ARG A 269 -21.21 -1.89 10.81
C ARG A 269 -21.64 -0.43 11.02
N GLN A 270 -22.35 -0.16 12.11
CA GLN A 270 -22.77 1.21 12.45
C GLN A 270 -21.57 2.14 12.64
N LEU A 271 -20.59 1.71 13.43
CA LEU A 271 -19.40 2.52 13.70
C LEU A 271 -18.53 2.75 12.45
N ALA A 272 -18.41 1.75 11.59
CA ALA A 272 -17.67 1.88 10.34
C ALA A 272 -18.29 2.94 9.41
N ASP A 273 -19.64 3.01 9.37
CA ASP A 273 -20.34 4.06 8.63
C ASP A 273 -20.17 5.45 9.28
N GLU A 274 -20.26 5.53 10.62
CA GLU A 274 -20.10 6.79 11.34
C GLU A 274 -18.69 7.38 11.20
N LEU A 275 -17.67 6.51 11.10
CA LEU A 275 -16.26 6.90 10.98
C LEU A 275 -15.73 6.90 9.55
N GLU A 276 -16.52 6.41 8.58
CA GLU A 276 -16.14 6.26 7.17
C GLU A 276 -14.84 5.42 7.01
N VAL A 277 -14.71 4.31 7.77
CA VAL A 277 -13.54 3.44 7.76
C VAL A 277 -13.86 2.06 7.19
N PRO A 278 -12.88 1.37 6.56
CA PRO A 278 -13.06 0.01 6.05
C PRO A 278 -13.32 -1.02 7.16
N VAL A 279 -13.82 -2.18 6.75
CA VAL A 279 -14.00 -3.36 7.61
C VAL A 279 -13.28 -4.54 6.94
N GLN A 280 -12.37 -5.19 7.64
CA GLN A 280 -11.66 -6.38 7.16
C GLN A 280 -12.05 -7.60 7.98
N MET A 281 -12.28 -8.74 7.33
CA MET A 281 -12.67 -9.99 8.00
C MET A 281 -12.20 -11.21 7.21
N HIS A 282 -11.78 -12.29 7.89
CA HIS A 282 -11.57 -13.60 7.28
C HIS A 282 -12.92 -14.19 6.89
N ILE A 283 -13.13 -14.42 5.59
CA ILE A 283 -14.41 -14.89 5.05
C ILE A 283 -14.16 -16.08 4.12
N HIS A 284 -14.90 -17.19 4.33
CA HIS A 284 -14.84 -18.39 3.49
C HIS A 284 -13.40 -18.90 3.32
N GLU A 285 -12.62 -18.92 4.42
CA GLU A 285 -11.22 -19.31 4.38
C GLU A 285 -11.03 -20.80 4.09
N THR A 286 -11.79 -21.70 4.76
CA THR A 286 -11.71 -23.14 4.56
C THR A 286 -13.09 -23.77 4.33
N ALA A 287 -13.14 -24.94 3.69
CA ALA A 287 -14.38 -25.70 3.51
C ALA A 287 -15.05 -25.99 4.86
N LYS A 288 -14.24 -26.37 5.87
CA LYS A 288 -14.75 -26.66 7.21
C LYS A 288 -15.47 -25.46 7.85
N VAL A 289 -14.93 -24.26 7.73
CA VAL A 289 -15.58 -23.02 8.25
C VAL A 289 -16.96 -22.82 7.63
N VAL A 290 -17.10 -23.12 6.33
CA VAL A 290 -18.39 -23.01 5.63
C VAL A 290 -19.33 -24.12 6.04
N GLU A 291 -18.85 -25.36 6.17
CA GLU A 291 -19.63 -26.52 6.62
C GLU A 291 -20.17 -26.34 8.05
N ASP A 292 -19.30 -25.86 8.96
CA ASP A 292 -19.69 -25.59 10.35
C ASP A 292 -20.76 -24.50 10.42
N ALA A 293 -20.62 -23.40 9.69
CA ALA A 293 -21.61 -22.33 9.62
C ALA A 293 -22.97 -22.84 9.08
N LEU A 294 -22.95 -23.67 8.05
CA LEU A 294 -24.19 -24.30 7.53
C LEU A 294 -24.83 -25.24 8.54
N ALA A 295 -24.04 -25.97 9.34
CA ALA A 295 -24.54 -26.88 10.37
C ALA A 295 -25.13 -26.12 11.57
N GLU A 296 -24.53 -25.01 11.97
CA GLU A 296 -24.93 -24.21 13.13
C GLU A 296 -26.09 -23.25 12.83
N ASP A 297 -26.01 -22.52 11.71
CA ASP A 297 -26.90 -21.40 11.39
C ASP A 297 -27.75 -21.66 10.13
N GLY A 298 -27.49 -22.72 9.39
CA GLY A 298 -28.17 -23.04 8.13
C GLY A 298 -27.85 -22.09 6.98
N ARG A 299 -26.90 -21.19 7.17
CA ARG A 299 -26.46 -20.16 6.19
C ARG A 299 -24.96 -20.19 6.01
N ARG A 300 -24.53 -19.85 4.77
CA ARG A 300 -23.12 -19.60 4.51
C ARG A 300 -22.67 -18.31 5.24
N PRO A 301 -21.38 -18.19 5.63
CA PRO A 301 -20.90 -16.97 6.30
C PRO A 301 -21.23 -15.68 5.54
N LEU A 302 -21.10 -15.66 4.20
CA LEU A 302 -21.41 -14.48 3.38
C LEU A 302 -22.89 -14.10 3.45
N GLU A 303 -23.82 -15.09 3.38
CA GLU A 303 -25.27 -14.88 3.52
C GLU A 303 -25.64 -14.30 4.89
N ARG A 304 -24.95 -14.72 5.96
CA ARG A 304 -25.11 -14.14 7.29
C ARG A 304 -24.68 -12.67 7.30
N LEU A 305 -23.52 -12.34 6.72
CA LEU A 305 -23.03 -10.97 6.65
C LEU A 305 -23.92 -10.06 5.79
N GLU A 306 -24.50 -10.57 4.71
CA GLU A 306 -25.51 -9.87 3.90
C GLU A 306 -26.74 -9.53 4.73
N THR A 307 -27.30 -10.52 5.47
CA THR A 307 -28.44 -10.29 6.37
C THR A 307 -28.17 -9.24 7.44
N LEU A 308 -26.91 -9.11 7.89
CA LEU A 308 -26.46 -8.13 8.87
C LEU A 308 -26.13 -6.75 8.25
N GLY A 309 -26.19 -6.62 6.92
CA GLY A 309 -25.89 -5.39 6.18
C GLY A 309 -24.41 -5.04 6.11
N LEU A 310 -23.51 -6.02 6.29
CA LEU A 310 -22.06 -5.81 6.20
C LEU A 310 -21.52 -5.85 4.76
N LEU A 311 -22.27 -6.41 3.80
CA LEU A 311 -21.85 -6.42 2.40
C LEU A 311 -22.01 -5.01 1.81
N THR A 312 -20.92 -4.27 1.80
CA THR A 312 -20.83 -2.88 1.34
C THR A 312 -19.46 -2.65 0.70
N PRO A 313 -19.25 -1.54 -0.02
CA PRO A 313 -17.93 -1.18 -0.55
C PRO A 313 -16.82 -1.06 0.50
N ALA A 314 -17.17 -0.89 1.77
CA ALA A 314 -16.20 -0.83 2.87
C ALA A 314 -15.68 -2.22 3.29
N LEU A 315 -16.34 -3.33 2.90
CA LEU A 315 -15.95 -4.67 3.33
C LEU A 315 -14.79 -5.23 2.48
N MET A 316 -13.76 -5.72 3.17
CA MET A 316 -12.67 -6.52 2.62
C MET A 316 -12.80 -7.97 3.11
N ALA A 317 -13.12 -8.89 2.21
CA ALA A 317 -13.17 -10.33 2.46
C ALA A 317 -11.77 -10.95 2.26
N VAL A 318 -11.13 -11.39 3.35
CA VAL A 318 -9.81 -12.03 3.29
C VAL A 318 -9.95 -13.51 2.97
N HIS A 319 -9.05 -14.06 2.17
CA HIS A 319 -8.96 -15.41 1.65
C HIS A 319 -9.98 -15.75 0.56
N ALA A 320 -11.28 -15.77 0.87
CA ALA A 320 -12.38 -16.02 -0.07
C ALA A 320 -12.15 -17.26 -0.98
N THR A 321 -11.68 -18.37 -0.38
CA THR A 321 -11.28 -19.58 -1.14
C THR A 321 -12.47 -20.47 -1.49
N GLN A 322 -13.58 -20.37 -0.73
CA GLN A 322 -14.75 -21.26 -0.84
C GLN A 322 -15.96 -20.54 -1.42
N LEU A 323 -15.74 -19.71 -2.46
CA LEU A 323 -16.81 -18.97 -3.13
C LEU A 323 -17.52 -19.84 -4.17
N THR A 324 -18.84 -19.70 -4.23
CA THR A 324 -19.67 -20.15 -5.35
C THR A 324 -19.78 -19.03 -6.39
N PRO A 325 -20.21 -19.31 -7.64
CA PRO A 325 -20.54 -18.25 -8.60
C PRO A 325 -21.57 -17.25 -8.09
N GLY A 326 -22.51 -17.66 -7.23
CA GLY A 326 -23.48 -16.77 -6.58
C GLY A 326 -22.78 -15.83 -5.59
N ASP A 327 -21.83 -16.33 -4.79
CA ASP A 327 -21.06 -15.51 -3.87
C ASP A 327 -20.24 -14.44 -4.62
N VAL A 328 -19.65 -14.79 -5.77
CA VAL A 328 -18.91 -13.86 -6.64
C VAL A 328 -19.82 -12.73 -7.12
N ALA A 329 -21.01 -13.07 -7.61
CA ALA A 329 -21.99 -12.08 -8.06
C ALA A 329 -22.42 -11.14 -6.90
N THR A 330 -22.69 -11.71 -5.72
CA THR A 330 -23.06 -10.95 -4.51
C THR A 330 -21.96 -9.96 -4.09
N LEU A 331 -20.70 -10.39 -4.10
CA LEU A 331 -19.56 -9.51 -3.77
C LEU A 331 -19.42 -8.38 -4.80
N ALA A 332 -19.60 -8.68 -6.09
CA ALA A 332 -19.55 -7.69 -7.16
C ALA A 332 -20.69 -6.66 -7.05
N GLU A 333 -21.92 -7.09 -6.84
CA GLU A 333 -23.10 -6.22 -6.68
C GLU A 333 -22.98 -5.31 -5.44
N ALA A 334 -22.40 -5.83 -4.35
CA ALA A 334 -22.18 -5.07 -3.12
C ALA A 334 -20.96 -4.13 -3.21
N GLY A 335 -20.12 -4.25 -4.24
CA GLY A 335 -18.89 -3.50 -4.38
C GLY A 335 -17.81 -3.85 -3.36
N CYS A 336 -17.87 -5.03 -2.75
CA CYS A 336 -16.90 -5.50 -1.77
C CYS A 336 -15.53 -5.73 -2.40
N SER A 337 -14.46 -5.61 -1.59
CA SER A 337 -13.12 -6.02 -1.99
C SER A 337 -12.77 -7.41 -1.50
N VAL A 338 -11.88 -8.11 -2.22
CA VAL A 338 -11.29 -9.38 -1.78
C VAL A 338 -9.79 -9.20 -1.57
N VAL A 339 -9.27 -9.69 -0.45
CA VAL A 339 -7.83 -9.74 -0.17
C VAL A 339 -7.36 -11.18 -0.36
N HIS A 340 -6.66 -11.43 -1.46
CA HIS A 340 -6.12 -12.74 -1.80
C HIS A 340 -4.75 -12.97 -1.16
N CYS A 341 -4.61 -14.04 -0.39
CA CYS A 341 -3.37 -14.46 0.27
C CYS A 341 -2.92 -15.83 -0.28
N PRO A 342 -2.43 -15.90 -1.53
CA PRO A 342 -2.27 -17.17 -2.25
C PRO A 342 -1.35 -18.15 -1.55
N ARG A 343 -0.23 -17.70 -0.99
CA ARG A 343 0.74 -18.59 -0.35
C ARG A 343 0.23 -19.16 0.97
N SER A 344 -0.44 -18.35 1.80
CA SER A 344 -1.11 -18.82 3.01
C SER A 344 -2.18 -19.86 2.66
N ASN A 345 -3.03 -19.56 1.68
CA ASN A 345 -4.09 -20.48 1.23
C ASN A 345 -3.52 -21.81 0.74
N LEU A 346 -2.40 -21.80 0.00
CA LEU A 346 -1.72 -23.01 -0.47
C LEU A 346 -1.05 -23.78 0.66
N LYS A 347 -0.34 -23.09 1.56
CA LYS A 347 0.37 -23.71 2.67
C LYS A 347 -0.58 -24.42 3.64
N LEU A 348 -1.69 -23.79 3.99
CA LEU A 348 -2.70 -24.30 4.92
C LEU A 348 -3.74 -25.21 4.22
N VAL A 349 -3.65 -25.35 2.89
CA VAL A 349 -4.62 -26.09 2.06
C VAL A 349 -6.04 -25.56 2.29
N SER A 350 -6.19 -24.24 2.48
CA SER A 350 -7.48 -23.60 2.74
C SER A 350 -8.44 -23.70 1.55
N GLY A 351 -7.89 -23.68 0.32
CA GLY A 351 -8.64 -23.75 -0.92
C GLY A 351 -8.10 -22.83 -2.00
N ALA A 352 -8.83 -22.73 -3.11
CA ALA A 352 -8.47 -21.90 -4.26
C ALA A 352 -9.43 -20.71 -4.38
N CYS A 353 -8.94 -19.50 -4.15
CA CYS A 353 -9.70 -18.28 -4.44
C CYS A 353 -9.87 -18.13 -5.97
N PRO A 354 -11.09 -17.96 -6.50
CA PRO A 354 -11.37 -17.82 -7.93
C PRO A 354 -11.04 -16.41 -8.43
N VAL A 355 -9.76 -16.01 -8.36
CA VAL A 355 -9.31 -14.64 -8.63
C VAL A 355 -9.69 -14.17 -10.04
N ALA A 356 -9.59 -15.03 -11.05
CA ALA A 356 -9.96 -14.68 -12.41
C ALA A 356 -11.45 -14.33 -12.51
N ASP A 357 -12.33 -15.16 -11.93
CA ASP A 357 -13.77 -14.94 -11.94
C ASP A 357 -14.15 -13.66 -11.18
N LEU A 358 -13.47 -13.38 -10.06
CA LEU A 358 -13.67 -12.16 -9.28
C LEU A 358 -13.28 -10.91 -10.07
N VAL A 359 -12.13 -10.93 -10.73
CA VAL A 359 -11.66 -9.81 -11.59
C VAL A 359 -12.59 -9.59 -12.78
N ASP A 360 -13.01 -10.67 -13.44
CA ASP A 360 -13.95 -10.62 -14.59
C ASP A 360 -15.34 -10.11 -14.16
N ALA A 361 -15.77 -10.40 -12.94
CA ALA A 361 -17.00 -9.87 -12.35
C ALA A 361 -16.88 -8.41 -11.88
N GLY A 362 -15.68 -7.80 -11.94
CA GLY A 362 -15.43 -6.42 -11.53
C GLY A 362 -15.23 -6.24 -10.02
N VAL A 363 -15.00 -7.31 -9.27
CA VAL A 363 -14.64 -7.23 -7.85
C VAL A 363 -13.23 -6.66 -7.72
N ASN A 364 -13.03 -5.70 -6.82
CA ASN A 364 -11.69 -5.20 -6.50
C ASN A 364 -10.93 -6.30 -5.73
N VAL A 365 -9.96 -6.93 -6.39
CA VAL A 365 -9.07 -7.93 -5.76
C VAL A 365 -7.73 -7.28 -5.45
N SER A 366 -7.22 -7.51 -4.25
CA SER A 366 -5.91 -7.06 -3.79
C SER A 366 -5.09 -8.23 -3.23
N LEU A 367 -3.80 -8.02 -2.98
CA LEU A 367 -2.92 -9.04 -2.40
C LEU A 367 -2.63 -8.74 -0.92
N GLY A 368 -2.56 -9.80 -0.13
CA GLY A 368 -2.07 -9.81 1.24
C GLY A 368 -1.11 -10.96 1.47
N THR A 369 -0.18 -10.79 2.41
CA THR A 369 0.73 -11.87 2.77
C THR A 369 0.18 -12.80 3.83
N ASP A 370 -0.85 -12.36 4.58
CA ASP A 370 -1.20 -12.96 5.85
C ASP A 370 -0.03 -12.87 6.86
N GLY A 371 -0.10 -13.52 8.02
CA GLY A 371 1.00 -13.56 8.99
C GLY A 371 2.17 -14.44 8.55
N ALA A 372 3.40 -14.07 8.98
CA ALA A 372 4.58 -14.87 8.66
C ALA A 372 4.57 -16.26 9.33
N ALA A 373 3.72 -16.51 10.30
CA ALA A 373 3.49 -17.85 10.86
C ALA A 373 2.71 -18.74 9.88
N ALA A 374 1.75 -18.17 9.13
CA ALA A 374 0.96 -18.88 8.13
C ALA A 374 1.65 -18.98 6.76
N ASN A 375 2.48 -17.99 6.40
CA ASN A 375 3.08 -17.84 5.06
C ASN A 375 4.60 -18.05 5.04
N ASN A 376 5.30 -17.82 6.15
CA ASN A 376 6.74 -17.73 6.32
C ASN A 376 7.40 -16.47 5.74
N ARG A 377 6.75 -15.65 4.91
CA ARG A 377 7.30 -14.43 4.31
C ARG A 377 6.27 -13.30 4.26
N LEU A 378 6.73 -12.08 4.55
CA LEU A 378 5.98 -10.87 4.26
C LEU A 378 6.50 -10.27 2.94
N ASP A 379 6.27 -10.99 1.83
CA ASP A 379 6.90 -10.78 0.52
C ASP A 379 5.88 -10.76 -0.61
N LEU A 380 5.44 -9.58 -1.01
CA LEU A 380 4.46 -9.42 -2.09
C LEU A 380 4.97 -9.86 -3.47
N TRP A 381 6.28 -9.94 -3.69
CA TRP A 381 6.82 -10.48 -4.95
C TRP A 381 6.46 -11.97 -5.09
N SER A 382 6.62 -12.71 -4.00
CA SER A 382 6.20 -14.11 -3.96
C SER A 382 4.68 -14.27 -4.07
N GLU A 383 3.90 -13.36 -3.48
CA GLU A 383 2.44 -13.37 -3.63
C GLU A 383 2.01 -13.08 -5.07
N MET A 384 2.58 -12.04 -5.72
CA MET A 384 2.33 -11.72 -7.13
C MET A 384 2.61 -12.91 -8.04
N ASN A 385 3.79 -13.53 -7.90
CA ASN A 385 4.16 -14.70 -8.70
C ASN A 385 3.19 -15.86 -8.49
N THR A 386 2.85 -16.16 -7.23
CA THR A 386 1.93 -17.26 -6.89
C THR A 386 0.52 -16.96 -7.40
N ALA A 387 0.00 -15.74 -7.21
CA ALA A 387 -1.32 -15.34 -7.70
C ALA A 387 -1.42 -15.48 -9.23
N ALA A 388 -0.37 -15.05 -9.97
CA ALA A 388 -0.33 -15.16 -11.42
C ALA A 388 -0.34 -16.62 -11.89
N LEU A 389 0.54 -17.45 -11.34
CA LEU A 389 0.70 -18.84 -11.78
C LEU A 389 -0.47 -19.71 -11.34
N PHE A 390 -0.85 -19.61 -10.06
CA PHE A 390 -1.93 -20.42 -9.50
C PHE A 390 -3.30 -20.00 -10.03
N GLY A 391 -3.54 -18.71 -10.23
CA GLY A 391 -4.78 -18.22 -10.82
C GLY A 391 -5.00 -18.72 -12.25
N LYS A 392 -3.94 -18.78 -13.09
CA LYS A 392 -3.99 -19.40 -14.43
C LYS A 392 -4.31 -20.89 -14.35
N PHE A 393 -3.71 -21.58 -13.38
CA PHE A 393 -3.97 -23.02 -13.17
C PHE A 393 -5.42 -23.27 -12.74
N VAL A 394 -5.95 -22.48 -11.81
CA VAL A 394 -7.33 -22.60 -11.31
C VAL A 394 -8.34 -22.30 -12.42
N ALA A 395 -8.11 -21.25 -13.20
CA ALA A 395 -8.97 -20.90 -14.34
C ALA A 395 -8.81 -21.84 -15.56
N ALA A 396 -7.82 -22.73 -15.54
CA ALA A 396 -7.42 -23.56 -16.70
C ALA A 396 -7.20 -22.74 -17.99
N ASP A 397 -6.77 -21.47 -17.86
CA ASP A 397 -6.51 -20.57 -18.97
C ASP A 397 -5.19 -19.80 -18.73
N PRO A 398 -4.18 -19.93 -19.62
CA PRO A 398 -2.91 -19.21 -19.50
C PRO A 398 -3.02 -17.70 -19.79
N ALA A 399 -4.12 -17.23 -20.35
CA ALA A 399 -4.30 -15.82 -20.72
C ALA A 399 -4.86 -14.96 -19.59
N VAL A 400 -5.51 -15.52 -18.58
CA VAL A 400 -6.06 -14.74 -17.45
C VAL A 400 -4.94 -14.13 -16.60
N LEU A 401 -5.27 -13.09 -15.85
CA LEU A 401 -4.38 -12.42 -14.90
C LEU A 401 -3.01 -12.07 -15.51
N PRO A 402 -2.98 -11.25 -16.56
CA PRO A 402 -1.72 -10.78 -17.16
C PRO A 402 -0.89 -10.00 -16.14
N ALA A 403 0.41 -9.85 -16.37
CA ALA A 403 1.35 -9.23 -15.44
C ALA A 403 0.92 -7.83 -14.98
N GLY A 404 0.33 -7.03 -15.89
CA GLY A 404 -0.21 -5.71 -15.56
C GLY A 404 -1.30 -5.77 -14.49
N THR A 405 -2.25 -6.68 -14.62
CA THR A 405 -3.30 -6.92 -13.61
C THR A 405 -2.69 -7.29 -12.26
N ILE A 406 -1.71 -8.19 -12.23
CA ILE A 406 -1.04 -8.60 -10.97
C ILE A 406 -0.35 -7.41 -10.28
N ILE A 407 0.30 -6.52 -11.04
CA ILE A 407 0.89 -5.30 -10.48
C ILE A 407 -0.19 -4.40 -9.90
N GLU A 408 -1.33 -4.27 -10.57
CA GLU A 408 -2.47 -3.48 -10.06
C GLU A 408 -3.03 -4.07 -8.76
N LEU A 409 -3.15 -5.42 -8.66
CA LEU A 409 -3.55 -6.09 -7.42
C LEU A 409 -2.60 -5.77 -6.25
N ALA A 410 -1.31 -5.66 -6.51
CA ALA A 410 -0.28 -5.40 -5.49
C ALA A 410 -0.08 -3.90 -5.16
N THR A 411 -0.74 -2.99 -5.87
CA THR A 411 -0.55 -1.54 -5.74
C THR A 411 -1.90 -0.83 -5.57
N LEU A 412 -2.52 -0.39 -6.68
CA LEU A 412 -3.72 0.44 -6.67
C LEU A 412 -4.94 -0.26 -6.07
N ASN A 413 -5.13 -1.55 -6.37
CA ASN A 413 -6.27 -2.29 -5.82
C ASN A 413 -6.13 -2.51 -4.32
N GLY A 414 -4.91 -2.69 -3.80
CA GLY A 414 -4.64 -2.67 -2.37
C GLY A 414 -4.99 -1.32 -1.74
N ALA A 415 -4.61 -0.22 -2.39
CA ALA A 415 -4.97 1.12 -1.94
C ALA A 415 -6.50 1.34 -1.95
N ARG A 416 -7.21 0.90 -3.00
CA ARG A 416 -8.69 0.96 -3.08
C ARG A 416 -9.36 0.17 -1.96
N ALA A 417 -8.91 -1.06 -1.71
CA ALA A 417 -9.45 -1.87 -0.63
C ALA A 417 -9.32 -1.20 0.74
N LEU A 418 -8.24 -0.44 0.94
CA LEU A 418 -7.94 0.28 2.18
C LEU A 418 -8.51 1.71 2.23
N GLY A 419 -9.21 2.18 1.18
CA GLY A 419 -9.73 3.55 1.09
C GLY A 419 -8.63 4.62 0.93
N LEU A 420 -7.48 4.24 0.37
CA LEU A 420 -6.30 5.10 0.23
C LEU A 420 -5.93 5.38 -1.24
N GLU A 421 -6.78 5.05 -2.21
CA GLU A 421 -6.49 5.20 -3.64
C GLU A 421 -6.30 6.66 -4.07
N ALA A 422 -6.84 7.62 -3.34
CA ALA A 422 -6.59 9.04 -3.56
C ALA A 422 -5.18 9.47 -3.10
N GLU A 423 -4.54 8.70 -2.22
CA GLU A 423 -3.26 9.03 -1.61
C GLU A 423 -2.08 8.24 -2.18
N ILE A 424 -2.27 6.92 -2.45
CA ILE A 424 -1.20 6.01 -2.86
C ILE A 424 -1.65 5.03 -3.96
N GLY A 425 -0.80 4.08 -4.31
CA GLY A 425 -1.09 2.97 -5.25
C GLY A 425 -0.82 3.30 -6.71
N SER A 426 -0.53 4.56 -7.06
CA SER A 426 -0.11 4.99 -8.39
C SER A 426 0.80 6.21 -8.33
N LEU A 427 1.51 6.50 -9.45
CA LEU A 427 2.41 7.66 -9.54
C LEU A 427 1.72 8.87 -10.19
N LEU A 428 0.50 9.19 -9.78
CA LEU A 428 -0.21 10.38 -10.23
C LEU A 428 0.24 11.64 -9.46
N GLU A 429 0.21 12.78 -10.17
CA GLU A 429 0.43 14.11 -9.59
C GLU A 429 -0.52 14.35 -8.41
N GLY A 430 0.01 14.89 -7.32
CA GLY A 430 -0.72 15.19 -6.09
C GLY A 430 -0.78 14.05 -5.07
N LYS A 431 -0.59 12.80 -5.48
CA LYS A 431 -0.52 11.66 -4.54
C LYS A 431 0.74 11.71 -3.68
N SER A 432 0.72 10.98 -2.59
CA SER A 432 1.89 10.74 -1.75
C SER A 432 3.01 10.10 -2.55
N ALA A 433 4.24 10.52 -2.34
CA ALA A 433 5.39 9.95 -3.02
C ALA A 433 5.82 8.62 -2.35
N ASP A 434 4.92 7.63 -2.45
CA ASP A 434 5.16 6.25 -2.07
C ASP A 434 5.61 5.49 -3.33
N ALA A 435 6.92 5.24 -3.47
CA ALA A 435 7.50 4.69 -4.70
C ALA A 435 8.69 3.76 -4.42
N ILE A 436 8.97 2.84 -5.34
CA ILE A 436 10.09 1.91 -5.24
C ILE A 436 10.88 1.84 -6.53
N CYS A 437 12.20 1.57 -6.41
CA CYS A 437 13.07 1.24 -7.53
C CYS A 437 13.50 -0.22 -7.46
N VAL A 438 13.37 -0.92 -8.59
CA VAL A 438 13.67 -2.36 -8.75
C VAL A 438 14.77 -2.53 -9.78
N ASP A 439 15.94 -3.04 -9.37
CA ASP A 439 17.09 -3.30 -10.25
C ASP A 439 16.88 -4.56 -11.07
N LEU A 440 16.84 -4.43 -12.39
CA LEU A 440 16.77 -5.55 -13.35
C LEU A 440 18.11 -5.90 -13.97
N ARG A 441 19.24 -5.53 -13.35
CA ARG A 441 20.60 -5.72 -13.86
C ARG A 441 21.28 -6.97 -13.32
N ASN A 442 20.59 -8.05 -13.11
CA ASN A 442 21.19 -9.29 -12.63
C ASN A 442 20.90 -10.47 -13.56
N PRO A 443 21.64 -11.60 -13.45
CA PRO A 443 21.42 -12.77 -14.30
C PRO A 443 20.02 -13.34 -14.28
N GLY A 444 19.29 -13.23 -13.15
CA GLY A 444 17.93 -13.75 -12.99
C GLY A 444 16.87 -12.91 -13.71
N THR A 445 17.17 -11.63 -14.02
CA THR A 445 16.22 -10.71 -14.67
C THR A 445 16.62 -10.29 -16.09
N ARG A 446 17.77 -10.73 -16.60
CA ARG A 446 18.23 -10.42 -17.96
C ARG A 446 18.03 -11.61 -18.92
N PRO A 447 17.73 -11.36 -20.23
CA PRO A 447 17.46 -10.05 -20.84
C PRO A 447 16.07 -9.52 -20.47
N VAL A 448 15.90 -8.18 -20.43
CA VAL A 448 14.62 -7.53 -20.19
C VAL A 448 13.94 -7.31 -21.54
N LEU A 449 12.95 -8.11 -21.86
CA LEU A 449 12.13 -7.97 -23.08
C LEU A 449 10.81 -7.26 -22.78
N ASP A 450 10.23 -7.53 -21.60
CA ASP A 450 9.03 -6.89 -21.08
C ASP A 450 9.20 -6.66 -19.57
N PRO A 451 9.36 -5.40 -19.12
CA PRO A 451 9.52 -5.09 -17.69
C PRO A 451 8.36 -5.56 -16.81
N LEU A 452 7.10 -5.53 -17.29
CA LEU A 452 5.95 -6.02 -16.51
C LEU A 452 6.08 -7.51 -16.22
N SER A 453 6.39 -8.29 -17.25
CA SER A 453 6.63 -9.73 -17.13
C SER A 453 7.81 -10.02 -16.19
N GLN A 454 8.90 -9.25 -16.30
CA GLN A 454 10.08 -9.44 -15.45
C GLN A 454 9.75 -9.20 -13.97
N LEU A 455 8.95 -8.18 -13.65
CA LEU A 455 8.57 -7.88 -12.27
C LEU A 455 7.73 -9.01 -11.64
N VAL A 456 6.81 -9.61 -12.39
CA VAL A 456 5.90 -10.63 -11.84
C VAL A 456 6.52 -12.02 -11.81
N TYR A 457 7.35 -12.38 -12.81
CA TYR A 457 7.79 -13.77 -13.00
C TYR A 457 9.27 -14.01 -12.70
N ALA A 458 10.11 -12.96 -12.65
CA ALA A 458 11.56 -13.12 -12.54
C ALA A 458 12.21 -12.30 -11.42
N ALA A 459 11.66 -11.11 -11.10
CA ALA A 459 12.18 -10.29 -10.00
C ALA A 459 11.68 -10.79 -8.65
N GLY A 460 12.44 -10.49 -7.61
CA GLY A 460 12.09 -10.75 -6.22
C GLY A 460 12.43 -9.56 -5.33
N ARG A 461 12.19 -9.69 -4.04
CA ARG A 461 12.46 -8.65 -3.03
C ARG A 461 13.93 -8.19 -3.02
N GLU A 462 14.85 -9.06 -3.37
CA GLU A 462 16.28 -8.77 -3.48
C GLU A 462 16.64 -7.79 -4.60
N ASN A 463 15.72 -7.54 -5.53
CA ASN A 463 15.86 -6.57 -6.59
C ASN A 463 15.44 -5.14 -6.16
N VAL A 464 14.75 -4.98 -5.03
CA VAL A 464 14.35 -3.67 -4.50
C VAL A 464 15.58 -2.98 -3.93
N THR A 465 15.91 -1.82 -4.48
CA THR A 465 17.09 -1.05 -4.04
C THR A 465 16.73 0.19 -3.27
N ASP A 466 15.61 0.81 -3.59
CA ASP A 466 15.20 2.08 -2.97
C ASP A 466 13.70 2.10 -2.73
N VAL A 467 13.30 2.65 -1.58
CA VAL A 467 11.90 2.79 -1.16
C VAL A 467 11.68 4.17 -0.58
N TRP A 468 10.66 4.85 -1.07
CA TRP A 468 10.18 6.12 -0.52
C TRP A 468 8.76 5.95 0.01
N VAL A 469 8.50 6.53 1.19
CA VAL A 469 7.16 6.66 1.77
C VAL A 469 6.92 8.13 2.08
N ALA A 470 5.85 8.71 1.55
CA ALA A 470 5.58 10.13 1.63
C ALA A 470 6.82 11.01 1.30
N GLY A 471 7.57 10.60 0.28
CA GLY A 471 8.79 11.26 -0.18
C GLY A 471 10.02 11.02 0.68
N GLU A 472 9.89 10.35 1.81
CA GLU A 472 11.03 10.01 2.64
C GLU A 472 11.71 8.72 2.18
N HIS A 473 13.02 8.76 1.97
CA HIS A 473 13.83 7.68 1.44
C HIS A 473 14.21 6.69 2.55
N LEU A 474 13.38 5.66 2.78
CA LEU A 474 13.49 4.70 3.89
C LEU A 474 14.41 3.51 3.59
N VAL A 475 14.55 3.11 2.32
CA VAL A 475 15.53 2.09 1.89
C VAL A 475 16.45 2.70 0.85
N LYS A 476 17.76 2.62 1.07
CA LYS A 476 18.79 3.21 0.20
C LYS A 476 19.80 2.15 -0.21
N GLY A 477 19.83 1.80 -1.49
CA GLY A 477 20.75 0.77 -2.01
C GLY A 477 20.57 -0.57 -1.32
N GLY A 478 19.31 -0.96 -0.96
CA GLY A 478 18.99 -2.20 -0.28
C GLY A 478 19.19 -2.19 1.24
N GLY A 479 19.53 -1.03 1.85
CA GLY A 479 19.71 -0.88 3.29
C GLY A 479 18.65 0.02 3.94
N LEU A 480 18.16 -0.35 5.13
CA LEU A 480 17.21 0.45 5.90
C LEU A 480 17.89 1.73 6.44
N ALA A 481 17.23 2.88 6.26
CA ALA A 481 17.77 4.17 6.66
C ALA A 481 17.51 4.55 8.13
N ARG A 482 16.44 4.04 8.73
CA ARG A 482 15.98 4.40 10.08
C ARG A 482 16.03 3.28 11.10
N MET A 483 16.20 2.03 10.70
CA MET A 483 16.05 0.86 11.57
C MET A 483 17.40 0.13 11.73
N ASP A 484 17.72 -0.23 12.96
CA ASP A 484 18.90 -1.05 13.27
C ASP A 484 18.55 -2.54 13.12
N VAL A 485 18.91 -3.11 11.98
CA VAL A 485 18.65 -4.52 11.66
C VAL A 485 19.32 -5.45 12.67
N GLY A 486 20.53 -5.10 13.15
CA GLY A 486 21.26 -5.93 14.12
C GLY A 486 20.50 -6.07 15.45
N ALA A 487 20.01 -4.95 15.96
CA ALA A 487 19.20 -4.94 17.20
C ALA A 487 17.86 -5.67 17.01
N ILE A 488 17.22 -5.54 15.84
CA ILE A 488 15.96 -6.24 15.52
C ILE A 488 16.17 -7.75 15.49
N LEU A 489 17.22 -8.24 14.82
CA LEU A 489 17.51 -9.67 14.74
C LEU A 489 17.85 -10.25 16.10
N GLN A 490 18.65 -9.54 16.93
CA GLN A 490 18.92 -9.97 18.29
C GLN A 490 17.62 -10.15 19.10
N LYS A 491 16.66 -9.22 18.98
CA LYS A 491 15.36 -9.34 19.65
C LYS A 491 14.55 -10.53 19.13
N ALA A 492 14.58 -10.78 17.83
CA ALA A 492 13.93 -11.95 17.25
C ALA A 492 14.48 -13.27 17.80
N ASP A 493 15.82 -13.37 17.97
CA ASP A 493 16.47 -14.55 18.56
C ASP A 493 16.08 -14.73 20.04
N GLU A 494 16.04 -13.63 20.84
CA GLU A 494 15.57 -13.67 22.24
C GLU A 494 14.12 -14.17 22.34
N TRP A 495 13.24 -13.79 21.41
CA TRP A 495 11.86 -14.29 21.34
C TRP A 495 11.79 -15.74 20.87
N ALA A 496 12.63 -16.16 19.92
CA ALA A 496 12.68 -17.56 19.48
C ALA A 496 13.02 -18.52 20.64
N GLU A 497 13.95 -18.14 21.53
CA GLU A 497 14.26 -18.88 22.75
C GLU A 497 13.03 -18.99 23.68
N LYS A 498 12.29 -17.89 23.89
CA LYS A 498 11.07 -17.89 24.72
C LYS A 498 9.94 -18.71 24.12
N ILE A 499 9.77 -18.68 22.78
CA ILE A 499 8.73 -19.44 22.08
C ILE A 499 9.00 -20.95 22.17
N THR A 500 10.26 -21.34 22.04
CA THR A 500 10.67 -22.75 22.05
C THR A 500 10.89 -23.32 23.46
N ALA A 501 11.03 -22.48 24.47
CA ALA A 501 11.09 -22.89 25.88
C ALA A 501 9.68 -23.31 26.33
N SER A 502 9.35 -24.58 26.17
CA SER A 502 8.07 -25.21 26.58
C SER A 502 8.11 -25.75 27.99
#